data_40b45e10622f396ceb67c08f2956730e
#
_entry.id   40b45e10622f396ceb67c08f2956730e
#
_cell.length_a   1.000
_cell.length_b   1.000
_cell.length_c   1.000
_cell.angle_alpha   90.00
_cell.angle_beta   90.00
_cell.angle_gamma   90.00
#
_symmetry.space_group_name_H-M   'P 1'
#
loop_
_entity.id
_entity.type
_entity.pdbx_description
1 polymer ?
#
loop_
_entity_poly.entity_id
_entity_poly.type
_entity_poly.pdbx_seq_one_letter_code
_entity_poly.pdbx_strand_id
1 'polypeptide(L)'
;MNKKYLLHSVTTGLTVAMFAMPVWAEENKPVEQVSADAQAIINAEQARQQDVVADYQGQTITKQIITGNKTVKTEDIAAVLKTKPGMVLTEAGINEDLSSIYDLGWFYDLRTEFKAVPEGVQVIYHVLENPVFTGVKVSGNTVIDDKKVNEYFNFEQNKIINLKEVNNRIAKLEEEYRQAGYILARVTDVKMDTDGTLNIVINEGIVEDFKVKGNVKTKDYVITREMKLKKGEPFNTKAARRSMQRIYNLGYFEDVNVKLNPGKEPNGVEVEISVVEMNTGTFGIGAGYSDADGFIGMISIGDKNFRGTGDKINIRWEFGGEDNKNYDFSYTKPWIDDKETTATINLYDITNEYADYDINANEIARYDKKRRGQELTFSRRTDNEYVSNYITLKNRDDIYKGPADGYENSNNYYENNYKPKPWEPDSVEGRRAENFGVTRSITFGRVFDSRDNIYDPHEGKRIGYSIEQAGFGGDFDFTKFTADYRYYYRGGGESVWALNLGAGYAEGDMPLSQRFAMGGSDTLRGYEDNQFRGNSMLKATLEYRFPIIKKVQGVLFTDNGYAWDHRFQDEFDLGLIKNSFGVGLRINSPLGPVKLDYGYGEDGGKFHFSFGGQF
;
A
#
# COMPACT_ATOMS: atom_id res chain seq x y z
N MET A 1 32.72 37.19 -1.53
CA MET A 1 31.27 37.15 -1.85
C MET A 1 30.79 35.72 -1.71
N ASN A 2 30.15 35.44 -0.59
CA ASN A 2 29.66 34.10 -0.22
C ASN A 2 28.32 33.83 -0.89
N LYS A 3 28.19 32.74 -1.67
CA LYS A 3 26.90 32.15 -2.01
C LYS A 3 26.85 30.77 -1.37
N LYS A 4 26.07 30.68 -0.30
CA LYS A 4 25.61 29.42 0.32
C LYS A 4 24.64 28.72 -0.66
N TYR A 5 25.01 27.56 -1.14
CA TYR A 5 24.06 26.65 -1.80
C TYR A 5 23.32 25.87 -0.71
N LEU A 6 22.02 26.13 -0.59
CA LEU A 6 21.11 25.27 0.16
C LEU A 6 20.87 24.00 -0.66
N LEU A 7 21.41 22.89 -0.19
CA LEU A 7 21.00 21.56 -0.66
C LEU A 7 19.59 21.28 -0.14
N HIS A 8 18.60 21.31 -1.02
CA HIS A 8 17.31 20.71 -0.74
C HIS A 8 17.40 19.24 -1.17
N SER A 9 17.58 18.36 -0.20
CA SER A 9 17.36 16.94 -0.37
C SER A 9 15.85 16.71 -0.49
N VAL A 10 15.38 16.44 -1.70
CA VAL A 10 14.03 15.92 -1.93
C VAL A 10 14.11 14.42 -1.66
N THR A 11 13.88 14.05 -0.42
CA THR A 11 13.53 12.68 -0.05
C THR A 11 12.15 12.40 -0.59
N THR A 12 12.04 11.59 -1.65
CA THR A 12 10.82 10.87 -2.02
C THR A 12 10.59 9.72 -1.01
N GLY A 13 10.50 10.06 0.25
CA GLY A 13 9.84 9.24 1.25
C GLY A 13 8.37 9.60 1.20
N LEU A 14 7.48 8.62 1.38
CA LEU A 14 6.14 8.83 1.88
C LEU A 14 6.25 9.52 3.25
N THR A 15 6.61 10.76 3.25
CA THR A 15 6.42 11.64 4.39
C THR A 15 4.91 11.84 4.42
N VAL A 16 4.24 11.03 5.24
CA VAL A 16 3.07 11.53 5.92
C VAL A 16 3.59 12.82 6.56
N ALA A 17 3.31 13.95 5.94
CA ALA A 17 3.33 15.19 6.65
C ALA A 17 2.35 14.95 7.80
N MET A 18 2.89 14.60 8.97
CA MET A 18 2.24 14.97 10.21
C MET A 18 2.19 16.50 10.11
N PHE A 19 1.15 16.99 9.46
CA PHE A 19 0.70 18.32 9.78
C PHE A 19 0.42 18.22 11.28
N ALA A 20 1.35 18.77 12.05
CA ALA A 20 0.94 19.44 13.25
C ALA A 20 -0.23 20.31 12.74
N MET A 21 -1.46 19.83 12.91
CA MET A 21 -2.58 20.73 13.01
C MET A 21 -2.07 21.79 13.99
N PRO A 22 -2.27 23.09 13.73
CA PRO A 22 -2.20 24.00 14.83
C PRO A 22 -3.03 23.27 15.89
N VAL A 23 -2.35 22.78 16.90
CA VAL A 23 -3.01 22.50 18.16
C VAL A 23 -3.75 23.81 18.37
N TRP A 24 -5.04 23.78 18.17
CA TRP A 24 -5.89 24.65 18.91
C TRP A 24 -5.60 24.19 20.33
N ALA A 25 -4.58 24.82 20.90
CA ALA A 25 -4.47 24.96 22.33
C ALA A 25 -5.65 25.88 22.70
N GLU A 26 -6.85 25.36 22.60
CA GLU A 26 -7.80 25.62 23.62
C GLU A 26 -7.17 24.98 24.83
N GLU A 27 -6.69 25.83 25.73
CA GLU A 27 -6.39 25.51 27.10
C GLU A 27 -7.34 24.40 27.51
N ASN A 28 -6.80 23.37 28.19
CA ASN A 28 -7.55 22.34 28.89
C ASN A 28 -8.58 23.02 29.79
N LYS A 29 -9.70 23.38 29.22
CA LYS A 29 -10.90 23.64 29.99
C LYS A 29 -11.44 22.29 30.35
N PRO A 30 -11.64 21.98 31.63
CA PRO A 30 -12.41 20.82 32.00
C PRO A 30 -13.73 20.88 31.22
N VAL A 31 -14.08 19.77 30.57
CA VAL A 31 -15.28 19.66 29.76
C VAL A 31 -16.49 19.74 30.70
N GLU A 32 -17.00 20.92 30.92
CA GLU A 32 -18.37 21.17 31.32
C GLU A 32 -18.96 22.16 30.32
N GLN A 33 -19.68 21.65 29.33
CA GLN A 33 -20.79 22.43 28.79
C GLN A 33 -21.95 22.35 29.79
N VAL A 34 -21.76 23.00 30.92
CA VAL A 34 -22.84 23.38 31.81
C VAL A 34 -23.74 24.32 31.01
N SER A 35 -25.06 24.09 31.05
CA SER A 35 -26.01 24.99 30.42
C SER A 35 -25.69 26.44 30.80
N ALA A 36 -25.98 27.42 29.93
CA ALA A 36 -25.69 28.84 30.20
C ALA A 36 -26.23 29.30 31.58
N ASP A 37 -27.34 28.71 32.01
CA ASP A 37 -27.93 29.00 33.35
C ASP A 37 -27.10 28.40 34.49
N ALA A 38 -26.56 27.20 34.29
CA ALA A 38 -25.70 26.58 35.30
C ALA A 38 -24.33 27.29 35.36
N GLN A 39 -23.79 27.75 34.25
CA GLN A 39 -22.57 28.58 34.21
C GLN A 39 -22.80 29.94 34.88
N ALA A 40 -23.98 30.55 34.70
CA ALA A 40 -24.34 31.78 35.37
C ALA A 40 -24.47 31.59 36.90
N ILE A 41 -24.99 30.46 37.37
CA ILE A 41 -25.08 30.10 38.79
C ILE A 41 -23.69 29.87 39.36
N ILE A 42 -22.80 29.14 38.68
CA ILE A 42 -21.41 28.92 39.08
C ILE A 42 -20.65 30.24 39.15
N ASN A 43 -20.79 31.11 38.17
CA ASN A 43 -20.12 32.41 38.15
C ASN A 43 -20.64 33.32 39.26
N ALA A 44 -21.96 33.29 39.56
CA ALA A 44 -22.54 34.05 40.69
C ALA A 44 -22.09 33.50 42.04
N GLU A 45 -21.90 32.22 42.20
CA GLU A 45 -21.39 31.57 43.41
C GLU A 45 -19.89 31.81 43.61
N GLN A 46 -19.11 31.79 42.55
CA GLN A 46 -17.68 32.18 42.57
C GLN A 46 -17.50 33.65 42.93
N ALA A 47 -18.34 34.54 42.38
CA ALA A 47 -18.32 35.96 42.71
C ALA A 47 -18.67 36.19 44.20
N ARG A 48 -19.66 35.47 44.74
CA ARG A 48 -19.99 35.50 46.16
C ARG A 48 -18.85 35.01 47.06
N GLN A 49 -18.12 33.98 46.66
CA GLN A 49 -16.96 33.47 47.39
C GLN A 49 -15.80 34.48 47.36
N GLN A 50 -15.56 35.15 46.22
CA GLN A 50 -14.55 36.21 46.12
C GLN A 50 -14.85 37.40 47.04
N ASP A 51 -16.10 37.84 47.07
CA ASP A 51 -16.50 38.91 47.99
C ASP A 51 -16.27 38.55 49.47
N VAL A 52 -16.56 37.29 49.85
CA VAL A 52 -16.35 36.81 51.24
C VAL A 52 -14.88 36.67 51.60
N VAL A 53 -13.99 36.30 50.64
CA VAL A 53 -12.54 36.26 50.86
C VAL A 53 -11.97 37.67 51.05
N ALA A 54 -12.48 38.65 50.28
CA ALA A 54 -12.05 40.04 50.34
C ALA A 54 -12.26 40.67 51.71
N ASP A 55 -13.35 40.33 52.41
CA ASP A 55 -13.67 40.83 53.75
C ASP A 55 -12.65 40.40 54.84
N TYR A 56 -11.93 39.31 54.64
CA TYR A 56 -10.96 38.75 55.58
C TYR A 56 -9.50 38.84 55.09
N GLN A 57 -9.26 39.42 53.93
CA GLN A 57 -7.93 39.55 53.35
C GLN A 57 -6.98 40.35 54.25
N GLY A 58 -5.77 39.83 54.46
CA GLY A 58 -4.79 40.48 55.32
C GLY A 58 -4.84 40.05 56.79
N GLN A 59 -5.85 39.27 57.19
CA GLN A 59 -5.91 38.71 58.57
C GLN A 59 -5.04 37.46 58.69
N THR A 60 -4.60 37.15 59.92
CA THR A 60 -3.81 35.93 60.16
C THR A 60 -4.72 34.71 60.24
N ILE A 61 -4.39 33.65 59.54
CA ILE A 61 -5.06 32.36 59.68
C ILE A 61 -4.70 31.75 61.04
N THR A 62 -5.71 31.57 61.87
CA THR A 62 -5.50 31.01 63.22
C THR A 62 -5.67 29.49 63.19
N LYS A 63 -6.59 28.96 62.37
CA LYS A 63 -6.90 27.56 62.31
C LYS A 63 -7.46 27.20 60.94
N GLN A 64 -7.14 26.02 60.46
CA GLN A 64 -7.77 25.41 59.29
C GLN A 64 -8.60 24.20 59.73
N ILE A 65 -9.82 24.10 59.24
CA ILE A 65 -10.76 23.03 59.57
C ILE A 65 -11.26 22.43 58.25
N ILE A 66 -11.23 21.11 58.14
CA ILE A 66 -11.75 20.37 56.98
C ILE A 66 -12.99 19.62 57.43
N THR A 67 -14.07 19.74 56.69
CA THR A 67 -15.36 19.09 57.00
C THR A 67 -16.01 18.51 55.76
N GLY A 68 -16.82 17.47 55.92
CA GLY A 68 -17.56 16.83 54.83
C GLY A 68 -16.89 15.58 54.26
N ASN A 69 -15.61 15.38 54.52
CA ASN A 69 -14.91 14.15 54.18
C ASN A 69 -15.41 12.98 55.04
N LYS A 70 -15.62 11.83 54.41
CA LYS A 70 -16.08 10.59 55.05
C LYS A 70 -15.09 9.44 54.87
N THR A 71 -14.52 9.34 53.67
CA THR A 71 -13.61 8.26 53.26
C THR A 71 -12.17 8.74 53.17
N VAL A 72 -11.96 9.97 52.67
CA VAL A 72 -10.65 10.57 52.55
C VAL A 72 -10.21 11.11 53.94
N LYS A 73 -9.00 10.75 54.35
CA LYS A 73 -8.49 11.18 55.67
C LYS A 73 -8.25 12.68 55.66
N THR A 74 -8.60 13.31 56.78
CA THR A 74 -8.39 14.75 56.98
C THR A 74 -6.91 15.13 56.86
N GLU A 75 -6.00 14.25 57.33
CA GLU A 75 -4.56 14.44 57.25
C GLU A 75 -4.05 14.53 55.81
N ASP A 76 -4.61 13.71 54.90
CA ASP A 76 -4.24 13.68 53.46
C ASP A 76 -4.65 14.99 52.78
N ILE A 77 -5.81 15.53 53.14
CA ILE A 77 -6.31 16.82 52.61
C ILE A 77 -5.46 17.96 53.19
N ALA A 78 -5.20 17.95 54.47
CA ALA A 78 -4.39 18.98 55.14
C ALA A 78 -2.93 19.02 54.64
N ALA A 79 -2.40 17.88 54.18
CA ALA A 79 -1.03 17.78 53.68
C ALA A 79 -0.82 18.57 52.38
N VAL A 80 -1.84 18.75 51.53
CA VAL A 80 -1.74 19.46 50.27
C VAL A 80 -1.99 20.96 50.38
N LEU A 81 -2.54 21.43 51.49
CA LEU A 81 -2.77 22.86 51.72
C LEU A 81 -1.46 23.65 51.73
N LYS A 82 -1.40 24.72 50.94
CA LYS A 82 -0.26 25.64 50.84
C LYS A 82 -0.25 26.67 51.96
N THR A 83 -1.44 27.15 52.33
CA THR A 83 -1.56 28.05 53.49
C THR A 83 -1.46 27.25 54.79
N LYS A 84 -0.95 27.88 55.85
CA LYS A 84 -0.76 27.28 57.19
C LYS A 84 -1.22 28.25 58.26
N PRO A 85 -1.63 27.76 59.46
CA PRO A 85 -1.86 28.62 60.62
C PRO A 85 -0.65 29.52 60.89
N GLY A 86 -0.88 30.81 61.14
CA GLY A 86 0.14 31.84 61.26
C GLY A 86 0.46 32.64 60.01
N MET A 87 0.02 32.19 58.82
CA MET A 87 0.16 32.92 57.55
C MET A 87 -0.95 33.96 57.39
N VAL A 88 -0.67 34.99 56.59
CA VAL A 88 -1.66 36.00 56.22
C VAL A 88 -2.60 35.42 55.15
N LEU A 89 -3.91 35.57 55.35
CA LEU A 89 -4.92 35.15 54.41
C LEU A 89 -4.85 36.03 53.15
N THR A 90 -4.69 35.38 52.00
CA THR A 90 -4.74 36.01 50.70
C THR A 90 -5.67 35.20 49.80
N GLU A 91 -6.37 35.88 48.87
CA GLU A 91 -7.22 35.23 47.89
C GLU A 91 -6.43 34.18 47.05
N ALA A 92 -5.21 34.54 46.62
CA ALA A 92 -4.34 33.64 45.88
C ALA A 92 -4.01 32.37 46.66
N GLY A 93 -3.71 32.48 47.97
CA GLY A 93 -3.41 31.33 48.81
C GLY A 93 -4.61 30.38 48.98
N ILE A 94 -5.82 30.94 49.17
CA ILE A 94 -7.04 30.13 49.23
C ILE A 94 -7.35 29.43 47.92
N ASN A 95 -7.18 30.12 46.81
CA ASN A 95 -7.37 29.52 45.48
C ASN A 95 -6.35 28.40 45.17
N GLU A 96 -5.09 28.57 45.61
CA GLU A 96 -4.08 27.50 45.56
C GLU A 96 -4.45 26.31 46.44
N ASP A 97 -4.99 26.54 47.64
CA ASP A 97 -5.46 25.47 48.53
C ASP A 97 -6.63 24.72 47.91
N LEU A 98 -7.65 25.41 47.39
CA LEU A 98 -8.79 24.80 46.68
C LEU A 98 -8.33 24.00 45.48
N SER A 99 -7.43 24.55 44.65
CA SER A 99 -6.85 23.84 43.53
C SER A 99 -6.10 22.58 43.97
N SER A 100 -5.29 22.67 45.01
CA SER A 100 -4.53 21.54 45.57
C SER A 100 -5.44 20.42 46.11
N ILE A 101 -6.55 20.79 46.78
CA ILE A 101 -7.55 19.82 47.25
C ILE A 101 -8.26 19.17 46.05
N TYR A 102 -8.67 19.97 45.03
CA TYR A 102 -9.34 19.48 43.83
C TYR A 102 -8.43 18.54 43.06
N ASP A 103 -7.15 18.87 42.98
CA ASP A 103 -6.12 18.05 42.32
C ASP A 103 -5.89 16.68 42.98
N LEU A 104 -6.39 16.44 44.20
CA LEU A 104 -6.42 15.09 44.76
C LEU A 104 -7.36 14.17 43.97
N GLY A 105 -8.37 14.72 43.28
CA GLY A 105 -9.31 13.99 42.42
C GLY A 105 -10.43 13.24 43.15
N TRP A 106 -10.58 13.42 44.46
CA TRP A 106 -11.56 12.73 45.30
C TRP A 106 -12.86 13.51 45.54
N PHE A 107 -12.89 14.80 45.16
CA PHE A 107 -13.95 15.71 45.55
C PHE A 107 -14.75 16.23 44.36
N TYR A 108 -16.09 16.16 44.51
CA TYR A 108 -17.06 16.65 43.56
C TYR A 108 -17.32 18.15 43.70
N ASP A 109 -17.33 18.66 44.96
CA ASP A 109 -17.51 20.08 45.26
C ASP A 109 -16.61 20.51 46.42
N LEU A 110 -16.15 21.75 46.36
CA LEU A 110 -15.27 22.38 47.34
C LEU A 110 -15.75 23.78 47.61
N ARG A 111 -15.94 24.13 48.90
CA ARG A 111 -16.30 25.49 49.35
C ARG A 111 -15.47 25.89 50.53
N THR A 112 -15.23 27.20 50.67
CA THR A 112 -14.58 27.78 51.85
C THR A 112 -15.57 28.62 52.63
N GLU A 113 -15.45 28.53 53.98
CA GLU A 113 -16.14 29.40 54.92
C GLU A 113 -15.11 30.07 55.82
N PHE A 114 -15.31 31.34 56.08
CA PHE A 114 -14.40 32.13 56.93
C PHE A 114 -15.12 32.55 58.22
N LYS A 115 -14.48 32.35 59.36
CA LYS A 115 -15.03 32.72 60.69
C LYS A 115 -14.06 33.61 61.41
N ALA A 116 -14.47 34.86 61.71
CA ALA A 116 -13.71 35.80 62.51
C ALA A 116 -13.52 35.29 63.92
N VAL A 117 -12.32 35.42 64.45
CA VAL A 117 -11.97 35.11 65.81
C VAL A 117 -11.07 36.25 66.37
N PRO A 118 -10.97 36.44 67.72
CA PRO A 118 -10.23 37.54 68.25
C PRO A 118 -8.78 37.68 67.78
N GLU A 119 -8.16 36.60 67.38
CA GLU A 119 -6.74 36.55 67.00
C GLU A 119 -6.54 36.46 65.44
N GLY A 120 -7.61 36.59 64.65
CA GLY A 120 -7.57 36.52 63.18
C GLY A 120 -8.77 35.77 62.57
N VAL A 121 -8.55 34.88 61.60
CA VAL A 121 -9.60 34.16 60.89
C VAL A 121 -9.39 32.66 60.93
N GLN A 122 -10.47 31.90 61.12
CA GLN A 122 -10.51 30.45 60.83
C GLN A 122 -10.99 30.20 59.44
N VAL A 123 -10.27 29.34 58.69
CA VAL A 123 -10.65 28.89 57.33
C VAL A 123 -11.24 27.49 57.44
N ILE A 124 -12.48 27.32 56.98
CA ILE A 124 -13.18 26.04 56.96
C ILE A 124 -13.33 25.60 55.52
N TYR A 125 -12.73 24.46 55.15
CA TYR A 125 -12.87 23.84 53.85
C TYR A 125 -13.99 22.81 53.92
N HIS A 126 -15.10 23.08 53.25
CA HIS A 126 -16.19 22.13 53.06
C HIS A 126 -15.93 21.32 51.81
N VAL A 127 -15.73 20.02 51.97
CA VAL A 127 -15.47 19.11 50.85
C VAL A 127 -16.65 18.17 50.68
N LEU A 128 -17.02 17.90 49.42
CA LEU A 128 -18.00 16.88 49.05
C LEU A 128 -17.28 15.81 48.23
N GLU A 129 -17.21 14.60 48.78
CA GLU A 129 -16.57 13.48 48.11
C GLU A 129 -17.36 13.05 46.88
N ASN A 130 -16.64 12.54 45.86
CA ASN A 130 -17.24 11.96 44.65
C ASN A 130 -18.25 10.86 45.03
N PRO A 131 -19.29 10.61 44.19
CA PRO A 131 -20.19 9.51 44.40
C PRO A 131 -19.47 8.15 44.41
N VAL A 132 -20.11 7.17 45.01
CA VAL A 132 -19.62 5.80 45.08
C VAL A 132 -19.83 5.13 43.72
N PHE A 133 -18.77 4.53 43.17
CA PHE A 133 -18.83 3.88 41.87
C PHE A 133 -19.76 2.66 41.86
N THR A 134 -20.68 2.63 40.92
CA THR A 134 -21.64 1.52 40.69
C THR A 134 -21.49 0.82 39.35
N GLY A 135 -20.94 1.52 38.33
CA GLY A 135 -20.75 0.96 37.01
C GLY A 135 -20.37 1.98 35.96
N VAL A 136 -20.18 1.52 34.73
CA VAL A 136 -19.82 2.35 33.56
C VAL A 136 -20.86 2.17 32.48
N LYS A 137 -21.23 3.25 31.83
CA LYS A 137 -22.03 3.29 30.62
C LYS A 137 -21.25 4.00 29.54
N VAL A 138 -21.08 3.34 28.39
CA VAL A 138 -20.30 3.85 27.26
C VAL A 138 -21.25 4.12 26.09
N SER A 139 -20.94 5.13 25.30
CA SER A 139 -21.67 5.46 24.07
C SER A 139 -20.75 6.08 23.04
N GLY A 140 -21.09 5.92 21.74
CA GLY A 140 -20.36 6.47 20.61
C GLY A 140 -19.15 5.64 20.17
N ASN A 141 -18.84 4.53 20.83
CA ASN A 141 -17.81 3.56 20.44
C ASN A 141 -18.38 2.54 19.46
N THR A 142 -17.68 2.34 18.35
CA THR A 142 -18.00 1.32 17.33
C THR A 142 -16.81 0.41 17.03
N VAL A 143 -15.61 0.89 17.29
CA VAL A 143 -14.33 0.19 17.02
C VAL A 143 -13.92 -0.70 18.18
N ILE A 144 -13.96 -0.17 19.39
CA ILE A 144 -13.67 -0.91 20.63
C ILE A 144 -15.00 -1.22 21.29
N ASP A 145 -15.30 -2.49 21.54
CA ASP A 145 -16.56 -2.91 22.14
C ASP A 145 -16.70 -2.47 23.61
N ASP A 146 -17.93 -2.39 24.09
CA ASP A 146 -18.26 -1.95 25.46
C ASP A 146 -17.53 -2.79 26.50
N LYS A 147 -17.37 -4.10 26.28
CA LYS A 147 -16.70 -5.01 27.20
C LYS A 147 -15.25 -4.56 27.41
N LYS A 148 -14.56 -4.28 26.32
CA LYS A 148 -13.16 -3.87 26.37
C LYS A 148 -13.00 -2.46 26.95
N VAL A 149 -13.92 -1.53 26.62
CA VAL A 149 -13.93 -0.21 27.26
C VAL A 149 -14.15 -0.35 28.77
N ASN A 150 -15.10 -1.18 29.21
CA ASN A 150 -15.35 -1.44 30.62
C ASN A 150 -14.16 -2.04 31.37
N GLU A 151 -13.28 -2.83 30.69
CA GLU A 151 -12.03 -3.33 31.28
C GLU A 151 -11.09 -2.19 31.68
N TYR A 152 -11.06 -1.09 30.90
CA TYR A 152 -10.28 0.11 31.26
C TYR A 152 -10.82 0.80 32.52
N PHE A 153 -12.15 0.80 32.71
CA PHE A 153 -12.83 1.51 33.81
C PHE A 153 -13.32 0.57 34.90
N ASN A 154 -12.66 -0.58 35.07
CA ASN A 154 -12.94 -1.52 36.13
C ASN A 154 -12.42 -0.98 37.47
N PHE A 155 -13.21 -0.11 38.12
CA PHE A 155 -12.96 0.38 39.47
C PHE A 155 -13.56 -0.56 40.51
N GLU A 156 -13.05 -0.47 41.76
CA GLU A 156 -13.65 -1.20 42.87
C GLU A 156 -15.06 -0.68 43.16
N GLN A 157 -16.02 -1.61 43.10
CA GLN A 157 -17.41 -1.26 43.39
C GLN A 157 -17.61 -0.83 44.84
N ASN A 158 -18.55 0.09 45.04
CA ASN A 158 -18.87 0.67 46.36
C ASN A 158 -17.72 1.46 47.03
N LYS A 159 -16.76 1.91 46.23
CA LYS A 159 -15.74 2.89 46.67
C LYS A 159 -15.91 4.20 45.92
N ILE A 160 -15.49 5.31 46.56
CA ILE A 160 -15.46 6.61 45.90
C ILE A 160 -14.47 6.57 44.72
N ILE A 161 -14.83 7.23 43.62
CA ILE A 161 -13.99 7.27 42.43
C ILE A 161 -13.00 8.42 42.49
N ASN A 162 -11.80 8.19 42.01
CA ASN A 162 -10.80 9.23 41.81
C ASN A 162 -10.78 9.73 40.38
N LEU A 163 -11.15 11.00 40.15
CA LEU A 163 -11.22 11.58 38.80
C LEU A 163 -9.85 11.63 38.11
N LYS A 164 -8.75 11.74 38.86
CA LYS A 164 -7.40 11.68 38.28
C LYS A 164 -7.08 10.30 37.71
N GLU A 165 -7.55 9.25 38.38
CA GLU A 165 -7.42 7.88 37.86
C GLU A 165 -8.32 7.67 36.65
N VAL A 166 -9.54 8.22 36.63
CA VAL A 166 -10.41 8.22 35.43
C VAL A 166 -9.69 8.83 34.26
N ASN A 167 -9.11 10.03 34.41
CA ASN A 167 -8.37 10.70 33.34
C ASN A 167 -7.17 9.89 32.84
N ASN A 168 -6.44 9.22 33.74
CA ASN A 168 -5.34 8.33 33.35
C ASN A 168 -5.83 7.12 32.53
N ARG A 169 -7.00 6.59 32.85
CA ARG A 169 -7.60 5.46 32.13
C ARG A 169 -8.16 5.90 30.78
N ILE A 170 -8.72 7.11 30.69
CA ILE A 170 -9.11 7.76 29.43
C ILE A 170 -7.89 7.88 28.52
N ALA A 171 -6.78 8.42 29.01
CA ALA A 171 -5.56 8.57 28.23
C ALA A 171 -5.04 7.22 27.68
N LYS A 172 -5.16 6.14 28.47
CA LYS A 172 -4.79 4.79 27.99
C LYS A 172 -5.74 4.27 26.90
N LEU A 173 -7.04 4.49 27.05
CA LEU A 173 -8.04 4.13 26.04
C LEU A 173 -7.80 4.89 24.72
N GLU A 174 -7.58 6.20 24.79
CA GLU A 174 -7.29 7.01 23.61
C GLU A 174 -5.95 6.61 22.94
N GLU A 175 -4.96 6.17 23.73
CA GLU A 175 -3.72 5.63 23.19
C GLU A 175 -3.95 4.32 22.44
N GLU A 176 -4.83 3.44 22.92
CA GLU A 176 -5.19 2.21 22.19
C GLU A 176 -5.85 2.53 20.84
N TYR A 177 -6.80 3.47 20.81
CA TYR A 177 -7.40 3.95 19.57
C TYR A 177 -6.32 4.47 18.61
N ARG A 178 -5.38 5.27 19.10
CA ARG A 178 -4.29 5.83 18.30
C ARG A 178 -3.37 4.76 17.73
N GLN A 179 -2.98 3.76 18.52
CA GLN A 179 -2.16 2.63 18.07
C GLN A 179 -2.88 1.77 17.02
N ALA A 180 -4.21 1.65 17.14
CA ALA A 180 -5.04 1.01 16.15
C ALA A 180 -5.19 1.84 14.86
N GLY A 181 -4.81 3.12 14.89
CA GLY A 181 -4.85 4.05 13.75
C GLY A 181 -6.01 5.06 13.79
N TYR A 182 -6.85 5.05 14.82
CA TYR A 182 -8.00 5.94 14.97
C TYR A 182 -7.61 7.23 15.70
N ILE A 183 -6.82 8.07 15.05
CA ILE A 183 -6.21 9.27 15.65
C ILE A 183 -7.20 10.37 16.03
N LEU A 184 -8.42 10.31 15.51
CA LEU A 184 -9.48 11.28 15.80
C LEU A 184 -10.34 10.85 17.00
N ALA A 185 -10.21 9.60 17.44
CA ALA A 185 -10.98 9.10 18.57
C ALA A 185 -10.59 9.84 19.87
N ARG A 186 -11.60 10.36 20.55
CA ARG A 186 -11.49 11.10 21.81
C ARG A 186 -12.66 10.80 22.71
N VAL A 187 -12.40 10.83 24.02
CA VAL A 187 -13.46 10.90 25.00
C VAL A 187 -13.91 12.36 25.10
N THR A 188 -15.14 12.64 24.68
CA THR A 188 -15.66 14.02 24.59
C THR A 188 -16.50 14.43 25.78
N ASP A 189 -17.03 13.49 26.51
CA ASP A 189 -17.78 13.75 27.74
C ASP A 189 -17.56 12.63 28.77
N VAL A 190 -17.40 13.02 30.02
CA VAL A 190 -17.28 12.12 31.16
C VAL A 190 -18.12 12.68 32.29
N LYS A 191 -19.21 12.02 32.60
CA LYS A 191 -20.13 12.47 33.62
C LYS A 191 -20.44 11.36 34.61
N MET A 192 -20.44 11.70 35.89
CA MET A 192 -20.88 10.78 36.93
C MET A 192 -22.29 11.12 37.37
N ASP A 193 -23.18 10.14 37.25
CA ASP A 193 -24.55 10.29 37.69
C ASP A 193 -24.63 10.20 39.24
N THR A 194 -25.74 10.67 39.79
CA THR A 194 -25.98 10.66 41.25
C THR A 194 -26.09 9.24 41.81
N ASP A 195 -26.39 8.25 40.97
CA ASP A 195 -26.42 6.84 41.34
C ASP A 195 -25.04 6.17 41.35
N GLY A 196 -23.98 6.90 40.96
CA GLY A 196 -22.62 6.40 40.88
C GLY A 196 -22.23 5.77 39.54
N THR A 197 -23.05 5.89 38.52
CA THR A 197 -22.74 5.41 37.16
C THR A 197 -21.84 6.43 36.45
N LEU A 198 -20.70 5.97 35.93
CA LEU A 198 -19.78 6.76 35.10
C LEU A 198 -20.20 6.68 33.63
N ASN A 199 -20.73 7.77 33.09
CA ASN A 199 -21.07 7.87 31.67
C ASN A 199 -19.88 8.39 30.89
N ILE A 200 -19.50 7.69 29.83
CA ILE A 200 -18.36 8.03 28.95
C ILE A 200 -18.90 8.13 27.53
N VAL A 201 -18.69 9.27 26.91
CA VAL A 201 -19.05 9.50 25.51
C VAL A 201 -17.77 9.54 24.68
N ILE A 202 -17.68 8.65 23.70
CA ILE A 202 -16.54 8.55 22.79
C ILE A 202 -16.95 9.11 21.44
N ASN A 203 -16.11 9.96 20.90
CA ASN A 203 -16.20 10.42 19.52
C ASN A 203 -15.05 9.80 18.72
N GLU A 204 -15.38 8.98 17.72
CA GLU A 204 -14.38 8.25 16.92
C GLU A 204 -13.97 9.00 15.64
N GLY A 205 -14.59 10.15 15.32
CA GLY A 205 -14.29 10.93 14.11
C GLY A 205 -14.75 10.24 12.84
N ILE A 206 -16.03 10.42 12.48
CA ILE A 206 -16.70 9.72 11.37
C ILE A 206 -16.39 10.39 10.03
N VAL A 207 -16.06 9.59 9.01
CA VAL A 207 -15.89 10.05 7.63
C VAL A 207 -17.27 10.38 7.04
N GLU A 208 -17.54 11.67 6.78
CA GLU A 208 -18.80 12.10 6.18
C GLU A 208 -18.76 12.03 4.65
N ASP A 209 -17.71 12.54 4.05
CA ASP A 209 -17.59 12.63 2.61
C ASP A 209 -16.16 12.60 2.11
N PHE A 210 -16.03 12.33 0.81
CA PHE A 210 -14.77 12.42 0.07
C PHE A 210 -14.84 13.58 -0.92
N LYS A 211 -13.79 14.39 -0.95
CA LYS A 211 -13.64 15.48 -1.91
C LYS A 211 -12.35 15.30 -2.69
N VAL A 212 -12.45 15.25 -4.01
CA VAL A 212 -11.28 15.10 -4.89
C VAL A 212 -10.89 16.46 -5.44
N LYS A 213 -9.58 16.74 -5.47
CA LYS A 213 -9.00 17.96 -6.05
C LYS A 213 -7.78 17.65 -6.91
N GLY A 214 -7.56 18.46 -7.94
CA GLY A 214 -6.39 18.37 -8.81
C GLY A 214 -6.53 17.37 -9.97
N ASN A 215 -7.63 16.60 -10.02
CA ASN A 215 -7.95 15.74 -11.14
C ASN A 215 -8.61 16.56 -12.27
N VAL A 216 -7.94 16.63 -13.41
CA VAL A 216 -8.42 17.35 -14.60
C VAL A 216 -9.07 16.38 -15.58
N LYS A 217 -8.40 15.27 -15.87
CA LYS A 217 -8.82 14.21 -16.78
C LYS A 217 -9.55 13.08 -16.06
N THR A 218 -8.97 12.63 -14.94
CA THR A 218 -9.46 11.48 -14.17
C THR A 218 -10.80 11.80 -13.50
N LYS A 219 -11.77 10.91 -13.63
CA LYS A 219 -13.07 11.05 -12.97
C LYS A 219 -12.96 10.76 -11.48
N ASP A 220 -13.70 11.49 -10.65
CA ASP A 220 -13.68 11.36 -9.18
C ASP A 220 -13.88 9.91 -8.72
N TYR A 221 -14.83 9.19 -9.31
CA TYR A 221 -15.12 7.80 -8.95
C TYR A 221 -13.94 6.85 -9.16
N VAL A 222 -13.02 7.17 -10.09
CA VAL A 222 -11.81 6.36 -10.34
C VAL A 222 -10.84 6.46 -9.15
N ILE A 223 -10.83 7.61 -8.48
CA ILE A 223 -10.04 7.86 -7.28
C ILE A 223 -10.74 7.31 -6.05
N THR A 224 -12.02 7.66 -5.88
CA THR A 224 -12.77 7.31 -4.66
C THR A 224 -13.04 5.81 -4.52
N ARG A 225 -13.18 5.06 -5.62
CA ARG A 225 -13.31 3.58 -5.58
C ARG A 225 -12.07 2.87 -5.03
N GLU A 226 -10.90 3.52 -5.05
CA GLU A 226 -9.67 2.97 -4.48
C GLU A 226 -9.53 3.23 -2.97
N MET A 227 -10.45 4.02 -2.40
CA MET A 227 -10.43 4.33 -0.97
C MET A 227 -10.74 3.09 -0.13
N LYS A 228 -9.98 2.89 0.95
CA LYS A 228 -10.24 1.90 2.00
C LYS A 228 -10.98 2.49 3.18
N LEU A 229 -11.07 3.81 3.24
CA LEU A 229 -11.99 4.51 4.10
C LEU A 229 -13.39 4.45 3.51
N LYS A 230 -14.41 4.37 4.36
CA LYS A 230 -15.81 4.38 3.94
C LYS A 230 -16.58 5.48 4.65
N LYS A 231 -17.56 6.05 3.96
CA LYS A 231 -18.49 7.01 4.56
C LYS A 231 -19.28 6.34 5.67
N GLY A 232 -19.44 7.04 6.78
CA GLY A 232 -20.13 6.54 7.98
C GLY A 232 -19.27 5.68 8.91
N GLU A 233 -18.02 5.37 8.55
CA GLU A 233 -17.08 4.64 9.41
C GLU A 233 -16.06 5.61 10.06
N PRO A 234 -15.48 5.25 11.22
CA PRO A 234 -14.42 6.03 11.86
C PRO A 234 -13.18 6.19 10.98
N PHE A 235 -12.58 7.39 10.99
CA PHE A 235 -11.37 7.65 10.23
C PHE A 235 -10.18 6.83 10.79
N ASN A 236 -9.51 6.10 9.90
CA ASN A 236 -8.35 5.30 10.24
C ASN A 236 -7.12 5.67 9.37
N THR A 237 -6.01 6.04 10.00
CA THR A 237 -4.78 6.46 9.30
C THR A 237 -4.12 5.35 8.50
N LYS A 238 -4.22 4.09 8.95
CA LYS A 238 -3.67 2.94 8.21
C LYS A 238 -4.47 2.73 6.91
N ALA A 239 -5.81 2.82 6.99
CA ALA A 239 -6.69 2.76 5.84
C ALA A 239 -6.48 3.96 4.88
N ALA A 240 -6.29 5.17 5.42
CA ALA A 240 -5.97 6.37 4.62
C ALA A 240 -4.65 6.21 3.86
N ARG A 241 -3.59 5.78 4.53
CA ARG A 241 -2.28 5.52 3.91
C ARG A 241 -2.38 4.46 2.82
N ARG A 242 -3.13 3.39 3.08
CA ARG A 242 -3.37 2.34 2.08
C ARG A 242 -4.15 2.87 0.88
N SER A 243 -5.14 3.71 1.10
CA SER A 243 -5.88 4.39 0.01
C SER A 243 -4.96 5.22 -0.87
N MET A 244 -4.08 6.03 -0.27
CA MET A 244 -3.08 6.81 -1.01
C MET A 244 -2.18 5.91 -1.87
N GLN A 245 -1.68 4.82 -1.32
CA GLN A 245 -0.83 3.85 -2.04
C GLN A 245 -1.59 3.20 -3.21
N ARG A 246 -2.87 2.85 -3.02
CA ARG A 246 -3.71 2.29 -4.10
C ARG A 246 -3.91 3.29 -5.22
N ILE A 247 -4.24 4.55 -4.89
CA ILE A 247 -4.42 5.63 -5.86
C ILE A 247 -3.11 5.91 -6.60
N TYR A 248 -1.98 5.99 -5.89
CA TYR A 248 -0.66 6.17 -6.49
C TYR A 248 -0.29 5.03 -7.45
N ASN A 249 -0.60 3.79 -7.09
CA ASN A 249 -0.34 2.59 -7.90
C ASN A 249 -1.22 2.50 -9.16
N LEU A 250 -2.23 3.35 -9.33
CA LEU A 250 -2.90 3.49 -10.63
C LEU A 250 -1.93 3.97 -11.72
N GLY A 251 -0.88 4.73 -11.34
CA GLY A 251 0.10 5.28 -12.26
C GLY A 251 -0.42 6.46 -13.09
N TYR A 252 -1.38 7.22 -12.54
CA TYR A 252 -2.00 8.40 -13.17
C TYR A 252 -1.53 9.70 -12.51
N PHE A 253 -0.89 9.61 -11.37
CA PHE A 253 -0.57 10.73 -10.50
C PHE A 253 0.92 10.76 -10.12
N GLU A 254 1.52 11.95 -10.16
CA GLU A 254 2.87 12.21 -9.64
C GLU A 254 2.87 12.30 -8.12
N ASP A 255 1.76 12.81 -7.55
CA ASP A 255 1.59 12.97 -6.11
C ASP A 255 0.13 12.73 -5.69
N VAL A 256 -0.05 12.18 -4.49
CA VAL A 256 -1.34 11.89 -3.88
C VAL A 256 -1.28 12.24 -2.41
N ASN A 257 -2.08 13.20 -1.98
CA ASN A 257 -2.16 13.65 -0.60
C ASN A 257 -3.58 13.52 -0.05
N VAL A 258 -3.70 13.22 1.24
CA VAL A 258 -4.96 13.19 1.97
C VAL A 258 -4.92 14.23 3.09
N LYS A 259 -5.92 15.10 3.11
CA LYS A 259 -6.13 16.13 4.13
C LYS A 259 -7.49 15.93 4.78
N LEU A 260 -7.58 16.20 6.08
CA LEU A 260 -8.82 16.18 6.83
C LEU A 260 -9.34 17.62 6.97
N ASN A 261 -10.59 17.82 6.61
CA ASN A 261 -11.32 19.06 6.86
C ASN A 261 -12.46 18.78 7.84
N PRO A 262 -12.88 19.75 8.65
CA PRO A 262 -14.07 19.60 9.48
C PRO A 262 -15.29 19.22 8.61
N GLY A 263 -16.07 18.27 9.11
CA GLY A 263 -17.34 17.88 8.50
C GLY A 263 -18.47 18.87 8.84
N LYS A 264 -19.68 18.52 8.47
CA LYS A 264 -20.89 19.28 8.80
C LYS A 264 -21.37 18.98 10.21
N GLU A 265 -21.24 17.73 10.60
CA GLU A 265 -21.58 17.27 11.95
C GLU A 265 -20.40 17.51 12.90
N PRO A 266 -20.64 17.74 14.21
CA PRO A 266 -19.58 18.00 15.19
C PRO A 266 -18.51 16.91 15.25
N ASN A 267 -18.86 15.68 14.91
CA ASN A 267 -18.00 14.50 14.97
C ASN A 267 -17.56 14.03 13.59
N GLY A 268 -17.90 14.79 12.55
CA GLY A 268 -17.66 14.42 11.17
C GLY A 268 -16.37 15.01 10.60
N VAL A 269 -15.76 14.30 9.66
CA VAL A 269 -14.63 14.79 8.88
C VAL A 269 -14.86 14.58 7.39
N GLU A 270 -14.56 15.61 6.58
CA GLU A 270 -14.45 15.51 5.14
C GLU A 270 -13.02 15.12 4.76
N VAL A 271 -12.86 14.03 4.04
CA VAL A 271 -11.56 13.56 3.57
C VAL A 271 -11.29 14.16 2.18
N GLU A 272 -10.39 15.12 2.10
CA GLU A 272 -9.96 15.74 0.86
C GLU A 272 -8.76 14.98 0.28
N ILE A 273 -8.92 14.44 -0.95
CA ILE A 273 -7.88 13.74 -1.70
C ILE A 273 -7.37 14.73 -2.76
N SER A 274 -6.15 15.21 -2.59
CA SER A 274 -5.48 16.09 -3.55
C SER A 274 -4.49 15.30 -4.38
N VAL A 275 -4.63 15.38 -5.71
CA VAL A 275 -3.77 14.66 -6.66
C VAL A 275 -3.09 15.60 -7.62
N VAL A 276 -1.91 15.22 -8.12
CA VAL A 276 -1.23 15.89 -9.23
C VAL A 276 -1.20 14.91 -10.39
N GLU A 277 -2.00 15.19 -11.43
CA GLU A 277 -2.09 14.31 -12.60
C GLU A 277 -0.80 14.34 -13.43
N MET A 278 -0.40 13.17 -13.91
CA MET A 278 0.64 13.01 -14.92
C MET A 278 0.03 12.62 -16.28
N ASN A 279 0.81 12.79 -17.34
CA ASN A 279 0.39 12.32 -18.65
C ASN A 279 0.34 10.79 -18.67
N THR A 280 -0.82 10.22 -18.97
CA THR A 280 -1.05 8.76 -19.04
C THR A 280 -1.05 8.23 -20.47
N GLY A 281 -1.11 9.12 -21.44
CA GLY A 281 -1.07 8.79 -22.87
C GLY A 281 0.35 8.67 -23.39
N THR A 282 0.58 7.69 -24.23
CA THR A 282 1.82 7.47 -24.99
C THR A 282 1.50 7.41 -26.47
N PHE A 283 2.35 8.04 -27.27
CA PHE A 283 2.29 7.98 -28.72
C PHE A 283 3.69 7.71 -29.25
N GLY A 284 3.84 6.71 -30.11
CA GLY A 284 5.10 6.36 -30.72
C GLY A 284 4.94 6.24 -32.23
N ILE A 285 5.91 6.76 -32.97
CA ILE A 285 6.09 6.52 -34.40
C ILE A 285 7.50 5.98 -34.58
N GLY A 286 7.63 4.90 -35.33
CA GLY A 286 8.90 4.33 -35.74
C GLY A 286 8.91 4.17 -37.27
N ALA A 287 10.07 4.29 -37.85
CA ALA A 287 10.31 3.95 -39.24
C ALA A 287 11.67 3.27 -39.37
N GLY A 288 11.73 2.19 -40.13
CA GLY A 288 12.94 1.45 -40.44
C GLY A 288 12.96 1.06 -41.92
N TYR A 289 14.12 0.67 -42.37
CA TYR A 289 14.32 0.08 -43.68
C TYR A 289 15.20 -1.15 -43.51
N SER A 290 14.74 -2.29 -44.04
CA SER A 290 15.56 -3.49 -44.18
C SER A 290 15.68 -3.82 -45.66
N ASP A 291 16.78 -4.46 -46.07
CA ASP A 291 16.94 -4.88 -47.45
C ASP A 291 15.97 -6.01 -47.84
N ALA A 292 15.48 -6.74 -46.83
CA ALA A 292 14.54 -7.84 -46.99
C ALA A 292 13.09 -7.36 -47.05
N ASP A 293 12.67 -6.54 -46.10
CA ASP A 293 11.27 -6.11 -45.94
C ASP A 293 10.99 -4.72 -46.57
N GLY A 294 12.02 -4.02 -47.06
CA GLY A 294 11.88 -2.66 -47.53
C GLY A 294 11.59 -1.67 -46.39
N PHE A 295 10.69 -0.72 -46.62
CA PHE A 295 10.29 0.26 -45.64
C PHE A 295 9.27 -0.33 -44.64
N ILE A 296 9.59 -0.21 -43.34
CA ILE A 296 8.73 -0.62 -42.23
C ILE A 296 8.34 0.61 -41.46
N GLY A 297 7.05 0.78 -41.20
CA GLY A 297 6.52 1.83 -40.33
C GLY A 297 5.82 1.23 -39.09
N MET A 298 5.92 1.92 -37.96
CA MET A 298 5.21 1.52 -36.75
C MET A 298 4.50 2.72 -36.14
N ILE A 299 3.27 2.51 -35.71
CA ILE A 299 2.50 3.44 -34.89
C ILE A 299 2.07 2.73 -33.62
N SER A 300 2.30 3.37 -32.47
CA SER A 300 1.79 2.88 -31.20
C SER A 300 1.03 3.98 -30.47
N ILE A 301 -0.12 3.63 -29.90
CA ILE A 301 -0.97 4.50 -29.10
C ILE A 301 -1.31 3.75 -27.82
N GLY A 302 -0.97 4.33 -26.67
CA GLY A 302 -1.32 3.78 -25.38
C GLY A 302 -1.93 4.86 -24.48
N ASP A 303 -2.84 4.46 -23.61
CA ASP A 303 -3.33 5.31 -22.53
C ASP A 303 -3.71 4.45 -21.33
N LYS A 304 -3.06 4.72 -20.18
CA LYS A 304 -3.34 3.98 -18.95
C LYS A 304 -4.62 4.46 -18.25
N ASN A 305 -5.14 5.61 -18.65
CA ASN A 305 -6.35 6.22 -18.12
C ASN A 305 -7.21 6.81 -19.24
N PHE A 306 -7.65 5.93 -20.14
CA PHE A 306 -8.37 6.31 -21.34
C PHE A 306 -9.68 7.06 -20.98
N ARG A 307 -9.84 8.29 -21.51
CA ARG A 307 -10.96 9.19 -21.21
C ARG A 307 -11.13 9.53 -19.72
N GLY A 308 -10.13 9.26 -18.88
CA GLY A 308 -10.21 9.49 -17.44
C GLY A 308 -11.07 8.48 -16.66
N THR A 309 -11.47 7.37 -17.27
CA THR A 309 -12.33 6.34 -16.69
C THR A 309 -11.57 5.25 -15.94
N GLY A 310 -10.23 5.31 -15.98
CA GLY A 310 -9.35 4.28 -15.45
C GLY A 310 -9.18 3.07 -16.39
N ASP A 311 -9.83 3.07 -17.54
CA ASP A 311 -9.65 2.04 -18.57
C ASP A 311 -8.26 2.21 -19.19
N LYS A 312 -7.65 1.08 -19.58
CA LYS A 312 -6.34 1.09 -20.25
C LYS A 312 -6.53 0.60 -21.67
N ILE A 313 -5.92 1.31 -22.61
CA ILE A 313 -5.89 0.92 -24.03
C ILE A 313 -4.44 0.93 -24.51
N ASN A 314 -4.07 -0.05 -25.30
CA ASN A 314 -2.81 -0.08 -26.03
C ASN A 314 -3.06 -0.64 -27.43
N ILE A 315 -2.59 0.09 -28.44
CA ILE A 315 -2.69 -0.28 -29.85
C ILE A 315 -1.30 -0.13 -30.43
N ARG A 316 -0.78 -1.19 -31.04
CA ARG A 316 0.43 -1.17 -31.84
C ARG A 316 0.09 -1.69 -33.21
N TRP A 317 0.46 -0.93 -34.21
CA TRP A 317 0.35 -1.31 -35.61
C TRP A 317 1.68 -1.10 -36.30
N GLU A 318 2.14 -2.15 -36.96
CA GLU A 318 3.36 -2.17 -37.74
C GLU A 318 3.00 -2.56 -39.16
N PHE A 319 3.52 -1.85 -40.14
CA PHE A 319 3.19 -2.01 -41.56
C PHE A 319 4.42 -1.79 -42.43
N GLY A 320 4.51 -2.51 -43.55
CA GLY A 320 5.62 -2.47 -44.50
C GLY A 320 6.02 -3.88 -44.94
N GLY A 321 6.92 -3.99 -45.87
CA GLY A 321 7.28 -5.30 -46.48
C GLY A 321 6.16 -5.93 -47.29
N GLU A 322 6.41 -7.08 -47.88
CA GLU A 322 5.44 -7.75 -48.80
C GLU A 322 4.22 -8.31 -48.05
N ASP A 323 4.30 -8.64 -46.74
CA ASP A 323 3.20 -9.25 -45.96
C ASP A 323 3.11 -8.81 -44.49
N ASN A 324 3.93 -7.84 -44.05
CA ASN A 324 4.05 -7.46 -42.65
C ASN A 324 3.00 -6.44 -42.21
N LYS A 325 1.86 -6.93 -41.70
CA LYS A 325 0.84 -6.14 -41.00
C LYS A 325 0.71 -6.69 -39.60
N ASN A 326 1.60 -6.25 -38.68
CA ASN A 326 1.53 -6.67 -37.31
C ASN A 326 0.62 -5.72 -36.51
N TYR A 327 -0.30 -6.27 -35.74
CA TYR A 327 -1.11 -5.50 -34.82
C TYR A 327 -1.26 -6.21 -33.49
N ASP A 328 -1.20 -5.40 -32.44
CA ASP A 328 -1.46 -5.79 -31.08
C ASP A 328 -2.43 -4.77 -30.47
N PHE A 329 -3.53 -5.27 -29.93
CA PHE A 329 -4.55 -4.49 -29.28
C PHE A 329 -4.81 -5.05 -27.87
N SER A 330 -4.72 -4.19 -26.86
CA SER A 330 -5.07 -4.53 -25.49
C SER A 330 -6.04 -3.51 -24.92
N TYR A 331 -7.12 -3.98 -24.32
CA TYR A 331 -8.06 -3.16 -23.58
C TYR A 331 -8.33 -3.76 -22.21
N THR A 332 -8.13 -2.97 -21.17
CA THR A 332 -8.38 -3.37 -19.78
C THR A 332 -9.40 -2.45 -19.16
N LYS A 333 -10.46 -3.02 -18.63
CA LYS A 333 -11.48 -2.33 -17.85
C LYS A 333 -11.44 -2.81 -16.40
N PRO A 334 -10.89 -1.99 -15.47
CA PRO A 334 -10.95 -2.29 -14.04
C PRO A 334 -12.37 -2.02 -13.51
N TRP A 335 -12.70 -2.68 -12.40
CA TRP A 335 -13.97 -2.46 -11.69
C TRP A 335 -15.20 -2.65 -12.58
N ILE A 336 -15.32 -3.81 -13.28
CA ILE A 336 -16.53 -4.14 -14.04
C ILE A 336 -17.71 -4.49 -13.12
N ASP A 337 -17.42 -4.70 -11.83
CA ASP A 337 -18.39 -4.96 -10.75
C ASP A 337 -17.90 -4.36 -9.42
N ASP A 338 -18.76 -4.39 -8.39
CA ASP A 338 -18.47 -3.87 -7.04
C ASP A 338 -17.44 -4.72 -6.27
N LYS A 339 -17.01 -5.86 -6.82
CA LYS A 339 -16.02 -6.77 -6.22
C LYS A 339 -14.61 -6.58 -6.78
N GLU A 340 -14.30 -5.41 -7.33
CA GLU A 340 -13.00 -5.06 -7.90
C GLU A 340 -12.56 -6.02 -9.04
N THR A 341 -13.50 -6.56 -9.84
CA THR A 341 -13.15 -7.42 -10.96
C THR A 341 -12.65 -6.58 -12.12
N THR A 342 -11.50 -6.95 -12.68
CA THR A 342 -10.90 -6.37 -13.87
C THR A 342 -11.05 -7.33 -15.04
N ALA A 343 -11.51 -6.83 -16.18
CA ALA A 343 -11.53 -7.58 -17.44
C ALA A 343 -10.48 -7.01 -18.40
N THR A 344 -9.70 -7.90 -19.03
CA THR A 344 -8.72 -7.55 -20.06
C THR A 344 -8.96 -8.40 -21.30
N ILE A 345 -8.99 -7.77 -22.47
CA ILE A 345 -8.97 -8.44 -23.77
C ILE A 345 -7.69 -8.07 -24.50
N ASN A 346 -7.00 -9.07 -25.03
CA ASN A 346 -5.86 -8.92 -25.93
C ASN A 346 -6.20 -9.55 -27.26
N LEU A 347 -5.91 -8.84 -28.35
CA LEU A 347 -6.06 -9.30 -29.74
C LEU A 347 -4.74 -9.04 -30.45
N TYR A 348 -4.17 -10.07 -31.06
CA TYR A 348 -2.88 -9.94 -31.74
C TYR A 348 -2.81 -10.74 -33.02
N ASP A 349 -2.07 -10.20 -33.99
CA ASP A 349 -1.63 -10.85 -35.22
C ASP A 349 -0.23 -10.29 -35.51
N ILE A 350 0.80 -11.07 -35.17
CA ILE A 350 2.18 -10.62 -35.15
C ILE A 350 3.05 -11.64 -35.84
N THR A 351 3.83 -11.21 -36.81
CA THR A 351 4.87 -12.01 -37.45
C THR A 351 6.23 -11.51 -37.00
N ASN A 352 7.04 -12.38 -36.44
CA ASN A 352 8.41 -12.08 -36.02
C ASN A 352 9.33 -13.25 -36.38
N GLU A 353 10.62 -12.95 -36.49
CA GLU A 353 11.68 -13.95 -36.58
C GLU A 353 11.86 -14.64 -35.20
N TYR A 354 12.04 -15.96 -35.26
CA TYR A 354 12.29 -16.79 -34.08
C TYR A 354 13.44 -17.75 -34.35
N ALA A 355 14.20 -18.06 -33.29
CA ALA A 355 15.16 -19.13 -33.29
C ALA A 355 14.72 -20.24 -32.33
N ASP A 356 14.78 -21.50 -32.75
CA ASP A 356 14.59 -22.65 -31.91
C ASP A 356 15.91 -23.35 -31.64
N TYR A 357 16.08 -23.87 -30.44
CA TYR A 357 17.30 -24.50 -29.94
C TYR A 357 17.00 -25.95 -29.52
N ASP A 358 17.97 -26.85 -29.73
CA ASP A 358 17.91 -28.22 -29.20
C ASP A 358 18.21 -28.26 -27.69
N ILE A 359 18.18 -29.45 -27.10
CA ILE A 359 18.46 -29.68 -25.68
C ILE A 359 19.89 -29.29 -25.26
N ASN A 360 20.82 -29.14 -26.21
CA ASN A 360 22.20 -28.72 -25.99
C ASN A 360 22.42 -27.24 -26.29
N ALA A 361 21.34 -26.48 -26.44
CA ALA A 361 21.35 -25.05 -26.79
C ALA A 361 21.98 -24.72 -28.18
N ASN A 362 22.03 -25.70 -29.11
CA ASN A 362 22.39 -25.42 -30.50
C ASN A 362 21.16 -24.92 -31.25
N GLU A 363 21.33 -23.86 -32.04
CA GLU A 363 20.28 -23.38 -32.93
C GLU A 363 19.96 -24.45 -33.99
N ILE A 364 18.69 -24.85 -34.12
CA ILE A 364 18.21 -25.87 -35.04
C ILE A 364 17.30 -25.29 -36.12
N ALA A 365 16.74 -24.12 -35.91
CA ALA A 365 15.91 -23.44 -36.89
C ALA A 365 15.88 -21.91 -36.58
N ARG A 366 15.91 -21.12 -37.66
CA ARG A 366 15.61 -19.70 -37.65
C ARG A 366 14.58 -19.40 -38.71
N TYR A 367 13.43 -18.86 -38.30
CA TYR A 367 12.25 -18.81 -39.13
C TYR A 367 11.31 -17.67 -38.74
N ASP A 368 10.46 -17.29 -39.70
CA ASP A 368 9.35 -16.41 -39.42
C ASP A 368 8.13 -17.17 -38.94
N LYS A 369 7.58 -16.69 -37.84
CA LYS A 369 6.37 -17.22 -37.24
C LYS A 369 5.32 -16.14 -37.08
N LYS A 370 4.14 -16.43 -37.62
CA LYS A 370 2.94 -15.64 -37.36
C LYS A 370 2.21 -16.18 -36.15
N ARG A 371 1.97 -15.32 -35.17
CA ARG A 371 1.17 -15.61 -33.98
C ARG A 371 -0.10 -14.78 -34.01
N ARG A 372 -1.23 -15.43 -34.16
CA ARG A 372 -2.54 -14.79 -34.17
C ARG A 372 -3.42 -15.34 -33.07
N GLY A 373 -4.14 -14.44 -32.34
CA GLY A 373 -4.98 -14.94 -31.28
C GLY A 373 -5.74 -13.88 -30.51
N GLN A 374 -6.44 -14.38 -29.52
CA GLN A 374 -7.22 -13.60 -28.57
C GLN A 374 -7.12 -14.19 -27.18
N GLU A 375 -7.06 -13.31 -26.18
CA GLU A 375 -7.05 -13.68 -24.76
C GLU A 375 -8.04 -12.83 -24.00
N LEU A 376 -8.82 -13.46 -23.12
CA LEU A 376 -9.75 -12.81 -22.24
C LEU A 376 -9.41 -13.17 -20.81
N THR A 377 -9.02 -12.17 -20.01
CA THR A 377 -8.64 -12.36 -18.61
C THR A 377 -9.60 -11.64 -17.68
N PHE A 378 -10.10 -12.35 -16.67
CA PHE A 378 -10.80 -11.79 -15.54
C PHE A 378 -9.94 -11.93 -14.29
N SER A 379 -9.70 -10.84 -13.59
CA SER A 379 -8.95 -10.82 -12.33
C SER A 379 -9.79 -10.17 -11.25
N ARG A 380 -9.86 -10.78 -10.05
CA ARG A 380 -10.62 -10.28 -8.92
C ARG A 380 -9.79 -10.32 -7.65
N ARG A 381 -9.83 -9.24 -6.87
CA ARG A 381 -9.28 -9.22 -5.51
C ARG A 381 -10.12 -10.06 -4.57
N THR A 382 -9.48 -10.65 -3.58
CA THR A 382 -10.14 -11.36 -2.47
C THR A 382 -10.36 -10.42 -1.29
N ASP A 383 -10.93 -10.91 -0.20
CA ASP A 383 -11.06 -10.15 1.06
C ASP A 383 -9.69 -9.70 1.59
N ASN A 384 -8.64 -10.48 1.36
CA ASN A 384 -7.26 -10.01 1.53
C ASN A 384 -6.89 -9.12 0.35
N GLU A 385 -6.78 -7.82 0.59
CA GLU A 385 -6.51 -6.80 -0.43
C GLU A 385 -5.21 -6.97 -1.22
N TYR A 386 -4.27 -7.77 -0.72
CA TYR A 386 -3.02 -8.10 -1.40
C TYR A 386 -3.15 -9.30 -2.32
N VAL A 387 -4.28 -10.01 -2.30
CA VAL A 387 -4.48 -11.26 -3.05
C VAL A 387 -5.50 -11.06 -4.15
N SER A 388 -5.13 -11.43 -5.37
CA SER A 388 -6.04 -11.52 -6.51
C SER A 388 -6.00 -12.90 -7.14
N ASN A 389 -7.16 -13.39 -7.58
CA ASN A 389 -7.29 -14.58 -8.41
C ASN A 389 -7.60 -14.13 -9.83
N TYR A 390 -7.12 -14.89 -10.84
CA TYR A 390 -7.47 -14.61 -12.22
C TYR A 390 -7.76 -15.91 -13.00
N ILE A 391 -8.54 -15.73 -14.05
CA ILE A 391 -8.78 -16.74 -15.07
C ILE A 391 -8.52 -16.11 -16.44
N THR A 392 -7.77 -16.81 -17.29
CA THR A 392 -7.52 -16.41 -18.67
C THR A 392 -8.01 -17.49 -19.62
N LEU A 393 -8.82 -17.09 -20.59
CA LEU A 393 -9.22 -17.90 -21.73
C LEU A 393 -8.35 -17.49 -22.90
N LYS A 394 -7.64 -18.43 -23.51
CA LYS A 394 -6.73 -18.19 -24.63
C LYS A 394 -7.12 -19.05 -25.85
N ASN A 395 -7.16 -18.40 -27.00
CA ASN A 395 -7.18 -19.07 -28.32
C ASN A 395 -6.06 -18.45 -29.15
N ARG A 396 -5.03 -19.23 -29.45
CA ARG A 396 -3.80 -18.80 -30.10
C ARG A 396 -3.48 -19.78 -31.25
N ASP A 397 -3.13 -19.24 -32.40
CA ASP A 397 -2.70 -19.95 -33.57
C ASP A 397 -1.26 -19.53 -33.91
N ASP A 398 -0.33 -20.47 -33.87
CA ASP A 398 1.07 -20.29 -34.24
C ASP A 398 1.25 -20.89 -35.66
N ILE A 399 1.64 -20.06 -36.63
CA ILE A 399 1.74 -20.42 -38.03
C ILE A 399 3.18 -20.24 -38.52
N TYR A 400 3.76 -21.30 -39.08
CA TYR A 400 5.05 -21.22 -39.78
C TYR A 400 4.92 -20.47 -41.09
N LYS A 401 5.78 -19.48 -41.34
CA LYS A 401 5.77 -18.64 -42.53
C LYS A 401 6.89 -18.99 -43.53
N GLY A 402 7.99 -19.54 -43.03
CA GLY A 402 9.17 -19.89 -43.84
C GLY A 402 10.46 -19.72 -43.04
N PRO A 403 11.61 -20.11 -43.58
CA PRO A 403 12.92 -19.75 -43.02
C PRO A 403 13.04 -18.23 -42.92
N ALA A 404 13.77 -17.74 -41.93
CA ALA A 404 14.13 -16.34 -41.87
C ALA A 404 15.09 -15.95 -42.99
N ASP A 405 15.15 -14.68 -43.34
CA ASP A 405 16.01 -14.17 -44.42
C ASP A 405 17.48 -14.54 -44.21
N GLY A 406 18.12 -15.07 -45.24
CA GLY A 406 19.48 -15.58 -45.19
C GLY A 406 19.62 -17.01 -44.63
N TYR A 407 18.53 -17.64 -44.19
CA TYR A 407 18.49 -19.01 -43.66
C TYR A 407 17.79 -20.01 -44.54
N GLU A 408 17.41 -19.67 -45.78
CA GLU A 408 16.67 -20.49 -46.73
C GLU A 408 17.41 -21.79 -47.06
N ASN A 409 18.74 -21.74 -47.10
CA ASN A 409 19.59 -22.89 -47.41
C ASN A 409 20.29 -23.49 -46.17
N SER A 410 19.92 -23.05 -44.97
CA SER A 410 20.51 -23.55 -43.73
C SER A 410 19.92 -24.91 -43.33
N ASN A 411 20.58 -25.61 -42.42
CA ASN A 411 20.03 -26.82 -41.81
C ASN A 411 18.94 -26.41 -40.80
N ASN A 412 17.69 -26.37 -41.29
CA ASN A 412 16.53 -25.88 -40.54
C ASN A 412 15.58 -27.02 -40.21
N TYR A 413 15.25 -27.21 -38.93
CA TYR A 413 14.38 -28.27 -38.41
C TYR A 413 13.02 -28.36 -39.16
N TYR A 414 12.49 -27.23 -39.61
CA TYR A 414 11.20 -27.15 -40.28
C TYR A 414 11.28 -27.23 -41.82
N GLU A 415 12.46 -27.56 -42.37
CA GLU A 415 12.70 -27.66 -43.79
C GLU A 415 13.29 -29.03 -44.20
N ASN A 416 13.24 -29.34 -45.47
CA ASN A 416 13.72 -30.61 -46.00
C ASN A 416 15.23 -30.83 -45.86
N ASN A 417 16.00 -29.79 -45.65
CA ASN A 417 17.46 -29.87 -45.48
C ASN A 417 17.90 -30.32 -44.07
N TYR A 418 17.00 -30.39 -43.08
CA TYR A 418 17.28 -30.93 -41.75
C TYR A 418 17.33 -32.48 -41.78
N LYS A 419 18.29 -33.02 -41.04
CA LYS A 419 18.41 -34.48 -40.85
C LYS A 419 17.84 -34.85 -39.49
N PRO A 420 16.64 -35.46 -39.41
CA PRO A 420 16.00 -35.77 -38.14
C PRO A 420 16.78 -36.83 -37.37
N LYS A 421 16.73 -36.72 -36.05
CA LYS A 421 17.22 -37.74 -35.12
C LYS A 421 16.19 -38.89 -35.05
N PRO A 422 16.58 -40.10 -34.58
CA PRO A 422 15.69 -41.25 -34.53
C PRO A 422 14.38 -41.09 -33.77
N TRP A 423 14.31 -40.11 -32.89
CA TRP A 423 13.14 -39.80 -32.06
C TRP A 423 12.36 -38.57 -32.55
N GLU A 424 12.79 -37.98 -33.64
CA GLU A 424 12.14 -36.83 -34.25
C GLU A 424 11.29 -37.29 -35.45
N PRO A 425 10.16 -36.59 -35.77
CA PRO A 425 9.41 -36.89 -36.98
C PRO A 425 10.26 -36.79 -38.26
N ASP A 426 10.16 -37.80 -39.09
CA ASP A 426 10.91 -37.87 -40.37
C ASP A 426 10.43 -36.84 -41.39
N SER A 427 9.14 -36.45 -41.33
CA SER A 427 8.56 -35.53 -42.31
C SER A 427 8.57 -34.09 -41.81
N VAL A 428 8.67 -33.14 -42.72
CA VAL A 428 8.51 -31.70 -42.50
C VAL A 428 7.14 -31.40 -41.88
N GLU A 429 6.09 -32.04 -42.42
CA GLU A 429 4.72 -31.89 -41.92
C GLU A 429 4.61 -32.33 -40.46
N GLY A 430 5.26 -33.46 -40.09
CA GLY A 430 5.29 -33.94 -38.71
C GLY A 430 5.95 -32.96 -37.78
N ARG A 431 7.15 -32.46 -38.11
CA ARG A 431 7.88 -31.48 -37.30
C ARG A 431 7.12 -30.16 -37.18
N ARG A 432 6.46 -29.71 -38.25
CA ARG A 432 5.61 -28.50 -38.19
C ARG A 432 4.36 -28.73 -37.34
N ALA A 433 3.70 -29.90 -37.47
CA ALA A 433 2.53 -30.24 -36.69
C ALA A 433 2.79 -30.31 -35.17
N GLU A 434 3.99 -30.73 -34.76
CA GLU A 434 4.40 -30.72 -33.33
C GLU A 434 4.56 -29.31 -32.73
N ASN A 435 4.76 -28.29 -33.55
CA ASN A 435 5.20 -26.98 -33.10
C ASN A 435 4.34 -25.80 -33.55
N PHE A 436 3.50 -26.00 -34.58
CA PHE A 436 2.61 -24.97 -35.11
C PHE A 436 1.19 -25.49 -35.17
N GLY A 437 0.24 -24.63 -34.84
CA GLY A 437 -1.18 -24.94 -34.78
C GLY A 437 -1.88 -24.16 -33.67
N VAL A 438 -3.11 -24.57 -33.40
CA VAL A 438 -4.02 -23.89 -32.49
C VAL A 438 -3.88 -24.40 -31.07
N THR A 439 -3.60 -23.50 -30.16
CA THR A 439 -3.68 -23.75 -28.72
C THR A 439 -4.92 -23.07 -28.13
N ARG A 440 -5.80 -23.87 -27.52
CA ARG A 440 -6.93 -23.37 -26.73
C ARG A 440 -6.74 -23.80 -25.30
N SER A 441 -6.63 -22.82 -24.39
CA SER A 441 -6.32 -23.09 -22.99
C SER A 441 -7.11 -22.23 -22.04
N ILE A 442 -7.21 -22.72 -20.80
CA ILE A 442 -7.73 -22.01 -19.64
C ILE A 442 -6.62 -21.95 -18.61
N THR A 443 -6.31 -20.74 -18.13
CA THR A 443 -5.34 -20.53 -17.06
C THR A 443 -6.04 -20.06 -15.80
N PHE A 444 -5.76 -20.71 -14.69
CA PHE A 444 -6.12 -20.23 -13.35
C PHE A 444 -4.87 -19.77 -12.64
N GLY A 445 -4.92 -18.62 -11.98
CA GLY A 445 -3.78 -18.14 -11.23
C GLY A 445 -4.16 -17.31 -10.04
N ARG A 446 -3.19 -17.17 -9.14
CA ARG A 446 -3.29 -16.36 -7.93
C ARG A 446 -2.02 -15.55 -7.74
N VAL A 447 -2.21 -14.30 -7.34
CA VAL A 447 -1.12 -13.36 -7.05
C VAL A 447 -1.35 -12.74 -5.68
N PHE A 448 -0.32 -12.80 -4.84
CA PHE A 448 -0.17 -11.97 -3.65
C PHE A 448 0.81 -10.85 -4.00
N ASP A 449 0.45 -9.58 -3.79
CA ASP A 449 1.31 -8.44 -4.08
C ASP A 449 1.22 -7.37 -2.99
N SER A 450 2.25 -7.27 -2.17
CA SER A 450 2.39 -6.28 -1.09
C SER A 450 3.48 -5.25 -1.35
N ARG A 451 3.93 -5.12 -2.60
CA ARG A 451 4.94 -4.12 -2.95
C ARG A 451 4.43 -2.71 -2.67
N ASP A 452 5.31 -1.84 -2.19
CA ASP A 452 5.03 -0.42 -1.96
C ASP A 452 4.69 0.31 -3.27
N ASN A 453 5.44 0.03 -4.35
CA ASN A 453 5.24 0.54 -5.69
C ASN A 453 5.36 -0.62 -6.69
N ILE A 454 4.39 -0.76 -7.59
CA ILE A 454 4.38 -1.83 -8.60
C ILE A 454 5.34 -1.56 -9.76
N TYR A 455 5.73 -0.30 -9.98
CA TYR A 455 6.60 0.13 -11.10
C TYR A 455 8.07 0.19 -10.69
N ASP A 456 8.36 0.67 -9.49
CA ASP A 456 9.71 0.81 -8.92
C ASP A 456 9.66 0.40 -7.44
N PRO A 457 9.63 -0.91 -7.16
CA PRO A 457 9.44 -1.43 -5.82
C PRO A 457 10.74 -1.30 -4.99
N HIS A 458 10.57 -0.80 -3.76
CA HIS A 458 11.65 -0.69 -2.77
C HIS A 458 11.46 -1.65 -1.60
N GLU A 459 10.21 -2.00 -1.30
CA GLU A 459 9.84 -2.88 -0.19
C GLU A 459 8.67 -3.78 -0.55
N GLY A 460 8.58 -4.93 0.13
CA GLY A 460 7.47 -5.85 -0.01
C GLY A 460 7.77 -7.07 -0.86
N LYS A 461 6.76 -7.82 -1.19
CA LYS A 461 6.90 -9.06 -1.96
C LYS A 461 5.75 -9.29 -2.93
N ARG A 462 6.03 -10.02 -4.00
CA ARG A 462 5.04 -10.57 -4.91
C ARG A 462 5.22 -12.08 -5.02
N ILE A 463 4.14 -12.83 -4.91
CA ILE A 463 4.10 -14.28 -5.09
C ILE A 463 3.03 -14.57 -6.11
N GLY A 464 3.38 -15.23 -7.21
CA GLY A 464 2.44 -15.63 -8.25
C GLY A 464 2.53 -17.13 -8.49
N TYR A 465 1.40 -17.77 -8.75
CA TYR A 465 1.37 -19.13 -9.28
C TYR A 465 0.17 -19.31 -10.18
N SER A 466 0.33 -20.16 -11.19
CA SER A 466 -0.73 -20.46 -12.13
C SER A 466 -0.65 -21.90 -12.66
N ILE A 467 -1.80 -22.38 -13.09
CA ILE A 467 -1.97 -23.61 -13.85
C ILE A 467 -2.68 -23.26 -15.16
N GLU A 468 -2.11 -23.65 -16.26
CA GLU A 468 -2.69 -23.57 -17.60
C GLU A 468 -2.98 -24.98 -18.10
N GLN A 469 -4.23 -25.21 -18.49
CA GLN A 469 -4.65 -26.44 -19.16
C GLN A 469 -4.99 -26.11 -20.61
N ALA A 470 -4.30 -26.72 -21.56
CA ALA A 470 -4.64 -26.73 -22.97
C ALA A 470 -5.38 -28.05 -23.35
N GLY A 471 -5.93 -28.13 -24.57
CA GLY A 471 -6.65 -29.31 -25.04
C GLY A 471 -8.14 -29.09 -25.29
N PHE A 472 -8.62 -27.86 -25.25
CA PHE A 472 -10.04 -27.52 -25.49
C PHE A 472 -10.35 -27.41 -26.99
N GLY A 473 -10.06 -28.45 -27.77
CA GLY A 473 -10.32 -28.52 -29.19
C GLY A 473 -9.28 -27.79 -30.04
N GLY A 474 -8.07 -27.56 -29.54
CA GLY A 474 -6.86 -27.15 -30.28
C GLY A 474 -6.04 -28.36 -30.72
N ASP A 475 -4.87 -28.10 -31.27
CA ASP A 475 -3.93 -29.13 -31.77
C ASP A 475 -3.00 -29.63 -30.67
N PHE A 476 -2.89 -28.88 -29.53
CA PHE A 476 -1.98 -29.18 -28.42
C PHE A 476 -2.74 -29.45 -27.14
N ASP A 477 -2.27 -30.46 -26.38
CA ASP A 477 -2.81 -30.83 -25.07
C ASP A 477 -1.67 -30.88 -24.06
N PHE A 478 -1.68 -29.93 -23.11
CA PHE A 478 -0.68 -29.87 -22.06
C PHE A 478 -1.21 -29.19 -20.79
N THR A 479 -0.60 -29.53 -19.68
CA THR A 479 -0.77 -28.82 -18.40
C THR A 479 0.53 -28.13 -18.04
N LYS A 480 0.48 -26.82 -17.76
CA LYS A 480 1.65 -26.01 -17.44
C LYS A 480 1.48 -25.31 -16.10
N PHE A 481 2.41 -25.55 -15.18
CA PHE A 481 2.49 -24.92 -13.88
C PHE A 481 3.58 -23.85 -13.88
N THR A 482 3.30 -22.69 -13.28
CA THR A 482 4.31 -21.64 -13.06
C THR A 482 4.23 -21.10 -11.64
N ALA A 483 5.36 -20.75 -11.08
CA ALA A 483 5.46 -20.04 -9.82
C ALA A 483 6.54 -18.96 -9.90
N ASP A 484 6.27 -17.77 -9.38
CA ASP A 484 7.24 -16.69 -9.23
C ASP A 484 7.18 -16.10 -7.81
N TYR A 485 8.34 -15.77 -7.27
CA TYR A 485 8.51 -15.09 -6.00
C TYR A 485 9.47 -13.93 -6.17
N ARG A 486 9.03 -12.72 -5.80
CA ARG A 486 9.85 -11.50 -5.83
C ARG A 486 9.84 -10.87 -4.45
N TYR A 487 11.01 -10.48 -3.99
CA TYR A 487 11.19 -9.85 -2.69
C TYR A 487 12.07 -8.62 -2.81
N TYR A 488 11.64 -7.54 -2.17
CA TYR A 488 12.34 -6.26 -2.19
C TYR A 488 12.61 -5.83 -0.77
N TYR A 489 13.85 -5.47 -0.53
CA TYR A 489 14.31 -5.00 0.76
C TYR A 489 15.07 -3.69 0.60
N ARG A 490 14.61 -2.66 1.28
CA ARG A 490 15.26 -1.36 1.31
C ARG A 490 16.56 -1.45 2.10
N GLY A 491 17.68 -1.17 1.44
CA GLY A 491 19.00 -1.06 2.06
C GLY A 491 19.21 0.30 2.73
N GLY A 492 20.45 0.63 3.02
CA GLY A 492 20.81 1.96 3.51
C GLY A 492 20.57 3.04 2.44
N GLY A 493 19.98 4.16 2.82
CA GLY A 493 19.60 5.23 1.89
C GLY A 493 18.46 4.84 0.95
N GLU A 494 18.61 5.06 -0.35
CA GLU A 494 17.62 4.71 -1.39
C GLU A 494 18.01 3.42 -2.16
N SER A 495 18.93 2.61 -1.63
CA SER A 495 19.32 1.35 -2.27
C SER A 495 18.30 0.25 -2.00
N VAL A 496 18.22 -0.72 -2.94
CA VAL A 496 17.26 -1.83 -2.88
C VAL A 496 17.96 -3.14 -3.22
N TRP A 497 17.75 -4.15 -2.40
CA TRP A 497 18.02 -5.54 -2.74
C TRP A 497 16.75 -6.15 -3.33
N ALA A 498 16.86 -6.73 -4.52
CA ALA A 498 15.74 -7.36 -5.21
C ALA A 498 16.10 -8.82 -5.54
N LEU A 499 15.27 -9.75 -5.04
CA LEU A 499 15.36 -11.17 -5.33
C LEU A 499 14.19 -11.59 -6.21
N ASN A 500 14.46 -12.37 -7.27
CA ASN A 500 13.43 -12.96 -8.13
C ASN A 500 13.71 -14.47 -8.30
N LEU A 501 12.81 -15.31 -7.81
CA LEU A 501 12.84 -16.74 -7.98
C LEU A 501 11.70 -17.17 -8.89
N GLY A 502 11.95 -18.10 -9.79
CA GLY A 502 10.95 -18.65 -10.69
C GLY A 502 11.11 -20.15 -10.86
N ALA A 503 9.97 -20.84 -10.99
CA ALA A 503 9.92 -22.26 -11.28
C ALA A 503 8.79 -22.53 -12.28
N GLY A 504 9.01 -23.49 -13.16
CA GLY A 504 8.05 -23.94 -14.14
C GLY A 504 8.14 -25.44 -14.39
N TYR A 505 6.98 -26.06 -14.66
CA TYR A 505 6.86 -27.46 -15.01
C TYR A 505 5.67 -27.66 -15.95
N ALA A 506 5.84 -28.45 -17.00
CA ALA A 506 4.76 -28.77 -17.92
C ALA A 506 4.80 -30.21 -18.38
N GLU A 507 3.63 -30.80 -18.55
CA GLU A 507 3.39 -32.15 -19.05
C GLU A 507 2.51 -32.09 -20.29
N GLY A 508 2.65 -33.07 -21.20
CA GLY A 508 1.85 -33.21 -22.42
C GLY A 508 2.51 -32.65 -23.66
N ASP A 509 1.73 -32.51 -24.72
CA ASP A 509 2.20 -32.09 -26.05
C ASP A 509 2.26 -30.56 -26.14
N MET A 510 3.31 -29.99 -25.57
CA MET A 510 3.53 -28.55 -25.57
C MET A 510 4.51 -28.16 -26.70
N PRO A 511 4.12 -27.28 -27.64
CA PRO A 511 4.99 -26.89 -28.75
C PRO A 511 6.21 -26.10 -28.25
N LEU A 512 7.35 -26.17 -28.96
CA LEU A 512 8.60 -25.52 -28.59
C LEU A 512 8.44 -24.04 -28.25
N SER A 513 7.60 -23.34 -29.03
CA SER A 513 7.35 -21.91 -28.83
C SER A 513 6.63 -21.55 -27.52
N GLN A 514 6.04 -22.53 -26.83
CA GLN A 514 5.32 -22.32 -25.55
C GLN A 514 6.04 -22.96 -24.35
N ARG A 515 7.16 -23.67 -24.58
CA ARG A 515 8.01 -24.16 -23.51
C ARG A 515 8.64 -23.02 -22.73
N PHE A 516 9.11 -23.33 -21.53
CA PHE A 516 9.88 -22.36 -20.75
C PHE A 516 11.18 -22.04 -21.50
N ALA A 517 11.55 -20.78 -21.46
CA ALA A 517 12.75 -20.27 -22.11
C ALA A 517 13.60 -19.47 -21.14
N MET A 518 14.89 -19.68 -21.20
CA MET A 518 15.91 -18.97 -20.43
C MET A 518 16.96 -18.40 -21.37
N GLY A 519 17.48 -17.23 -21.06
CA GLY A 519 18.38 -16.41 -21.87
C GLY A 519 17.73 -15.07 -22.19
N GLY A 520 18.53 -14.02 -22.31
CA GLY A 520 18.09 -12.67 -22.61
C GLY A 520 17.80 -11.78 -21.40
N SER A 521 17.35 -10.58 -21.67
CA SER A 521 17.24 -9.45 -20.73
C SER A 521 16.38 -9.71 -19.49
N ASP A 522 15.39 -10.59 -19.57
CA ASP A 522 14.38 -10.77 -18.51
C ASP A 522 14.56 -12.06 -17.70
N THR A 523 15.50 -12.93 -18.10
CA THR A 523 15.68 -14.23 -17.46
C THR A 523 17.12 -14.52 -17.07
N LEU A 524 18.03 -14.61 -18.03
CA LEU A 524 19.44 -14.96 -17.83
C LEU A 524 20.31 -14.07 -18.74
N ARG A 525 20.72 -12.93 -18.23
CA ARG A 525 21.54 -11.95 -18.96
C ARG A 525 22.94 -12.50 -19.23
N GLY A 526 23.53 -12.17 -20.37
CA GLY A 526 24.81 -12.74 -20.82
C GLY A 526 24.68 -13.97 -21.73
N TYR A 527 23.45 -14.37 -22.05
CA TYR A 527 23.12 -15.43 -23.02
C TYR A 527 22.17 -14.90 -24.10
N GLU A 528 22.03 -15.62 -25.24
CA GLU A 528 21.10 -15.28 -26.30
C GLU A 528 19.64 -15.37 -25.83
N ASP A 529 18.76 -14.62 -26.49
CA ASP A 529 17.34 -14.65 -26.17
C ASP A 529 16.76 -16.05 -26.40
N ASN A 530 16.17 -16.61 -25.34
CA ASN A 530 15.54 -17.94 -25.36
C ASN A 530 16.49 -19.11 -25.71
N GLN A 531 17.77 -18.99 -25.41
CA GLN A 531 18.80 -19.97 -25.77
C GLN A 531 18.56 -21.36 -25.16
N PHE A 532 18.05 -21.40 -23.92
CA PHE A 532 17.72 -22.66 -23.24
C PHE A 532 16.21 -22.84 -23.16
N ARG A 533 15.71 -23.98 -23.63
CA ARG A 533 14.27 -24.25 -23.67
C ARG A 533 13.95 -25.62 -23.12
N GLY A 534 12.81 -25.73 -22.45
CA GLY A 534 12.34 -27.00 -21.94
C GLY A 534 10.94 -26.92 -21.35
N ASN A 535 10.45 -28.07 -20.91
CA ASN A 535 9.18 -28.18 -20.19
C ASN A 535 9.33 -28.03 -18.67
N SER A 536 10.57 -27.86 -18.20
CA SER A 536 10.91 -27.52 -16.81
C SER A 536 11.85 -26.33 -16.76
N MET A 537 11.77 -25.51 -15.70
CA MET A 537 12.58 -24.31 -15.54
C MET A 537 12.80 -23.99 -14.07
N LEU A 538 14.01 -23.54 -13.75
CA LEU A 538 14.34 -22.86 -12.51
C LEU A 538 15.13 -21.59 -12.80
N LYS A 539 14.83 -20.50 -12.09
CA LYS A 539 15.62 -19.26 -12.14
C LYS A 539 15.75 -18.61 -10.78
N ALA A 540 16.87 -17.92 -10.58
CA ALA A 540 17.12 -17.09 -9.43
C ALA A 540 17.94 -15.86 -9.86
N THR A 541 17.41 -14.67 -9.65
CA THR A 541 18.08 -13.39 -9.91
C THR A 541 18.21 -12.61 -8.61
N LEU A 542 19.40 -12.11 -8.32
CA LEU A 542 19.65 -11.18 -7.24
C LEU A 542 20.20 -9.88 -7.83
N GLU A 543 19.55 -8.76 -7.52
CA GLU A 543 20.00 -7.42 -7.91
C GLU A 543 20.26 -6.55 -6.68
N TYR A 544 21.31 -5.76 -6.74
CA TYR A 544 21.54 -4.62 -5.87
C TYR A 544 21.40 -3.34 -6.69
N ARG A 545 20.37 -2.56 -6.41
CA ARG A 545 20.03 -1.29 -7.08
C ARG A 545 20.42 -0.12 -6.19
N PHE A 546 21.06 0.88 -6.76
CA PHE A 546 21.51 2.06 -6.03
C PHE A 546 21.34 3.32 -6.88
N PRO A 547 20.99 4.46 -6.27
CA PRO A 547 20.82 5.71 -7.00
C PRO A 547 22.18 6.24 -7.48
N ILE A 548 22.26 6.70 -8.73
CA ILE A 548 23.41 7.41 -9.28
C ILE A 548 23.10 8.90 -9.35
N ILE A 549 22.03 9.25 -10.05
CA ILE A 549 21.46 10.60 -10.14
C ILE A 549 19.94 10.50 -10.17
N LYS A 550 19.23 11.63 -10.07
CA LYS A 550 17.77 11.66 -10.16
C LYS A 550 17.31 10.93 -11.45
N LYS A 551 16.40 9.96 -11.29
CA LYS A 551 15.84 9.10 -12.35
C LYS A 551 16.82 8.10 -12.99
N VAL A 552 18.03 7.93 -12.46
CA VAL A 552 18.98 6.92 -12.92
C VAL A 552 19.51 6.11 -11.75
N GLN A 553 19.32 4.79 -11.83
CA GLN A 553 19.83 3.83 -10.86
C GLN A 553 20.90 2.95 -11.52
N GLY A 554 21.95 2.64 -10.79
CA GLY A 554 22.91 1.59 -11.10
C GLY A 554 22.41 0.25 -10.59
N VAL A 555 22.75 -0.82 -11.26
CA VAL A 555 22.39 -2.20 -10.88
C VAL A 555 23.62 -3.08 -10.96
N LEU A 556 23.85 -3.86 -9.90
CA LEU A 556 24.74 -5.02 -9.92
C LEU A 556 23.85 -6.25 -9.83
N PHE A 557 24.11 -7.28 -10.64
CA PHE A 557 23.26 -8.45 -10.64
C PHE A 557 24.01 -9.77 -10.80
N THR A 558 23.38 -10.83 -10.37
CA THR A 558 23.69 -12.20 -10.75
C THR A 558 22.42 -12.94 -11.10
N ASP A 559 22.43 -13.62 -12.25
CA ASP A 559 21.36 -14.47 -12.72
C ASP A 559 21.82 -15.92 -12.75
N ASN A 560 20.96 -16.81 -12.27
CA ASN A 560 21.20 -18.24 -12.23
C ASN A 560 19.95 -18.96 -12.72
N GLY A 561 20.09 -19.94 -13.58
CA GLY A 561 18.93 -20.69 -14.03
C GLY A 561 19.19 -21.58 -15.22
N TYR A 562 18.18 -22.38 -15.52
CA TYR A 562 18.17 -23.26 -16.67
C TYR A 562 16.74 -23.69 -17.02
N ALA A 563 16.51 -23.95 -18.30
CA ALA A 563 15.30 -24.61 -18.79
C ALA A 563 15.72 -25.92 -19.47
N TRP A 564 15.07 -27.00 -19.10
CA TRP A 564 15.40 -28.35 -19.61
C TRP A 564 14.12 -29.11 -19.98
N ASP A 565 14.29 -30.15 -20.83
CA ASP A 565 13.20 -31.05 -21.17
C ASP A 565 13.35 -32.35 -20.36
N HIS A 566 12.56 -32.50 -19.30
CA HIS A 566 12.64 -33.64 -18.38
C HIS A 566 12.24 -34.97 -19.05
N ARG A 567 11.65 -34.94 -20.25
CA ARG A 567 11.36 -36.16 -21.04
C ARG A 567 12.62 -36.80 -21.61
N PHE A 568 13.70 -36.00 -21.74
CA PHE A 568 14.97 -36.43 -22.33
C PHE A 568 16.15 -36.36 -21.37
N GLN A 569 15.96 -35.70 -20.24
CA GLN A 569 16.94 -35.52 -19.17
C GLN A 569 16.31 -36.04 -17.86
N ASP A 570 16.47 -37.34 -17.59
CA ASP A 570 15.76 -38.05 -16.51
C ASP A 570 16.06 -37.53 -15.11
N GLU A 571 17.17 -36.83 -14.88
CA GLU A 571 17.53 -36.28 -13.58
C GLU A 571 17.91 -34.80 -13.72
N PHE A 572 17.36 -33.97 -12.80
CA PHE A 572 17.83 -32.62 -12.64
C PHE A 572 19.24 -32.60 -12.06
N ASP A 573 20.20 -32.09 -12.83
CA ASP A 573 21.57 -31.89 -12.41
C ASP A 573 21.82 -30.40 -12.11
N LEU A 574 22.25 -30.09 -10.90
CA LEU A 574 22.66 -28.73 -10.50
C LEU A 574 23.80 -28.19 -11.38
N GLY A 575 24.62 -29.06 -11.97
CA GLY A 575 25.65 -28.67 -12.93
C GLY A 575 25.14 -28.08 -14.23
N LEU A 576 23.85 -28.28 -14.57
CA LEU A 576 23.20 -27.66 -15.73
C LEU A 576 22.84 -26.20 -15.52
N ILE A 577 22.79 -25.73 -14.27
CA ILE A 577 22.43 -24.34 -13.96
C ILE A 577 23.48 -23.40 -14.54
N LYS A 578 23.05 -22.56 -15.44
CA LYS A 578 23.86 -21.48 -16.03
C LYS A 578 23.89 -20.28 -15.11
N ASN A 579 25.07 -19.66 -15.02
CA ASN A 579 25.30 -18.52 -14.15
C ASN A 579 25.76 -17.34 -14.99
N SER A 580 25.34 -16.15 -14.61
CA SER A 580 25.88 -14.92 -15.15
C SER A 580 25.92 -13.84 -14.07
N PHE A 581 26.76 -12.85 -14.29
CA PHE A 581 26.84 -11.65 -13.46
C PHE A 581 27.04 -10.44 -14.35
N GLY A 582 26.70 -9.27 -13.83
CA GLY A 582 26.82 -8.08 -14.65
C GLY A 582 26.43 -6.80 -13.95
N VAL A 583 26.45 -5.75 -14.76
CA VAL A 583 26.13 -4.39 -14.37
C VAL A 583 25.04 -3.82 -15.27
N GLY A 584 24.27 -2.90 -14.75
CA GLY A 584 23.21 -2.28 -15.54
C GLY A 584 22.82 -0.88 -15.08
N LEU A 585 22.01 -0.24 -15.90
CA LEU A 585 21.38 1.04 -15.64
C LEU A 585 19.88 0.94 -15.79
N ARG A 586 19.17 1.62 -14.91
CA ARG A 586 17.72 1.82 -14.97
C ARG A 586 17.46 3.31 -15.11
N ILE A 587 16.81 3.70 -16.19
CA ILE A 587 16.58 5.12 -16.54
C ILE A 587 15.08 5.34 -16.61
N ASN A 588 14.54 6.15 -15.71
CA ASN A 588 13.13 6.53 -15.74
C ASN A 588 12.93 7.63 -16.78
N SER A 589 12.52 7.23 -17.99
CA SER A 589 12.25 8.14 -19.11
C SER A 589 10.75 8.48 -19.22
N PRO A 590 10.39 9.57 -19.93
CA PRO A 590 9.00 9.89 -20.26
C PRO A 590 8.26 8.79 -21.05
N LEU A 591 9.02 7.94 -21.76
CA LEU A 591 8.51 6.80 -22.53
C LEU A 591 8.37 5.51 -21.71
N GLY A 592 8.76 5.56 -20.43
CA GLY A 592 8.81 4.43 -19.52
C GLY A 592 10.24 4.10 -19.06
N PRO A 593 10.39 3.13 -18.15
CA PRO A 593 11.71 2.70 -17.70
C PRO A 593 12.50 2.05 -18.84
N VAL A 594 13.77 2.46 -18.98
CA VAL A 594 14.73 1.87 -19.90
C VAL A 594 15.74 1.06 -19.08
N LYS A 595 15.99 -0.18 -19.50
CA LYS A 595 16.99 -1.07 -18.90
C LYS A 595 18.13 -1.25 -19.90
N LEU A 596 19.35 -1.03 -19.43
CA LEU A 596 20.60 -1.26 -20.15
C LEU A 596 21.43 -2.19 -19.26
N ASP A 597 21.65 -3.42 -19.69
CA ASP A 597 22.39 -4.41 -18.93
C ASP A 597 23.55 -4.98 -19.75
N TYR A 598 24.70 -5.16 -19.12
CA TYR A 598 25.80 -5.94 -19.65
C TYR A 598 26.02 -7.15 -18.74
N GLY A 599 25.67 -8.31 -19.25
CA GLY A 599 25.79 -9.60 -18.58
C GLY A 599 26.95 -10.40 -19.12
N TYR A 600 27.68 -11.11 -18.25
CA TYR A 600 28.77 -12.00 -18.60
C TYR A 600 28.41 -13.41 -18.16
N GLY A 601 28.24 -14.32 -19.11
CA GLY A 601 27.96 -15.74 -18.96
C GLY A 601 29.11 -16.61 -19.46
N GLU A 602 28.88 -17.90 -19.61
CA GLU A 602 29.87 -18.87 -20.11
C GLU A 602 30.29 -18.56 -21.56
N ASP A 603 29.38 -18.07 -22.39
CA ASP A 603 29.61 -17.74 -23.79
C ASP A 603 30.20 -16.32 -23.99
N GLY A 604 30.56 -15.64 -22.91
CA GLY A 604 31.12 -14.29 -22.94
C GLY A 604 30.13 -13.20 -22.51
N GLY A 605 30.47 -11.94 -22.83
CA GLY A 605 29.67 -10.78 -22.46
C GLY A 605 28.64 -10.42 -23.52
N LYS A 606 27.40 -10.12 -23.11
CA LYS A 606 26.33 -9.65 -23.97
C LYS A 606 25.68 -8.39 -23.42
N PHE A 607 25.34 -7.48 -24.34
CA PHE A 607 24.62 -6.26 -24.02
C PHE A 607 23.12 -6.48 -24.28
N HIS A 608 22.31 -6.13 -23.29
CA HIS A 608 20.85 -6.22 -23.37
C HIS A 608 20.23 -4.83 -23.21
N PHE A 609 19.30 -4.53 -24.09
CA PHE A 609 18.51 -3.31 -24.07
C PHE A 609 17.03 -3.69 -24.01
N SER A 610 16.28 -3.12 -23.05
CA SER A 610 14.83 -3.34 -23.04
C SER A 610 14.07 -2.15 -22.46
N PHE A 611 12.82 -2.03 -22.89
CA PHE A 611 11.84 -1.13 -22.31
C PHE A 611 10.92 -1.90 -21.39
N GLY A 612 10.61 -1.38 -20.22
CA GLY A 612 9.63 -1.99 -19.32
C GLY A 612 9.95 -1.79 -17.84
N GLY A 613 9.01 -2.24 -17.00
CA GLY A 613 9.17 -2.18 -15.54
C GLY A 613 10.31 -3.07 -15.03
N GLN A 614 10.76 -2.78 -13.84
CA GLN A 614 11.69 -3.64 -13.11
C GLN A 614 10.95 -4.94 -12.73
N PHE A 615 11.67 -6.06 -12.60
CA PHE A 615 11.03 -7.33 -12.22
C PHE A 615 10.42 -7.26 -10.84
#